data_b6db717603dbe019dca5b37dca931e26
#
_entry.id   b6db717603dbe019dca5b37dca931e26
#
_cell.length_a   1.000
_cell.length_b   1.000
_cell.length_c   1.000
_cell.angle_alpha   90.00
_cell.angle_beta   90.00
_cell.angle_gamma   90.00
#
_symmetry.space_group_name_H-M   'P 1'
#
loop_
_entity.id
_entity.type
_entity.pdbx_description
1 polymer ?
#
loop_
_entity_poly.entity_id
_entity_poly.type
_entity_poly.pdbx_seq_one_letter_code
_entity_poly.pdbx_strand_id
1 'polypeptide(L)'
;IVPIPLSARRGDNVATASRHTGWYEGPTLLDHLETVETGEGKTGEGAASAPLRFPVQWVNRPHAEFRGFAGTVASGRVAVGDRVVVAGSGRLSAVARIVTFDGDLAEAGAGRSVMLTLADELDIIRGDMLADPSDRPTVTRRFAADLVWMEEAPAKAGRQLLLKAGTATVPAVLTRVVDLLDVDSCRRTPCEELGLNAIGRAWIETVQPIAVDPYAENRTTGSFILIDRSSSSTVAAGMVTGTLDPATNVHHQPEDVTPAMRAAQKAQQSLVVWLTGLPSAGKSTIANLLERKLKAAGKHTMLLDGDNLRQGLNADLGFDAAARSENVRRVGEVAKLMADAGLIVIVALVSPFRADRTRAASLLPNGRFLEVFIDTPADVCRQRDVKGL
;
A
#
# COMPACT_ATOMS: atom_id res chain seq x y z
N ILE A 1 -8.75 -13.40 26.60
CA ILE A 1 -7.95 -13.73 27.79
C ILE A 1 -8.86 -14.46 28.74
N VAL A 2 -8.49 -15.68 29.15
CA VAL A 2 -9.18 -16.47 30.15
C VAL A 2 -8.34 -16.44 31.44
N PRO A 3 -8.77 -15.73 32.49
CA PRO A 3 -8.04 -15.74 33.76
C PRO A 3 -8.33 -17.06 34.50
N ILE A 4 -7.29 -17.77 34.90
CA ILE A 4 -7.40 -19.01 35.67
C ILE A 4 -6.63 -18.84 36.99
N PRO A 5 -7.33 -18.79 38.15
CA PRO A 5 -6.68 -18.74 39.44
C PRO A 5 -6.06 -20.10 39.73
N LEU A 6 -4.74 -20.14 39.88
CA LEU A 6 -4.04 -21.41 40.13
C LEU A 6 -2.96 -21.30 41.21
N SER A 7 -2.65 -22.43 41.83
CA SER A 7 -1.50 -22.57 42.69
C SER A 7 -0.62 -23.72 42.22
N ALA A 8 0.51 -23.41 41.60
CA ALA A 8 1.45 -24.42 41.11
C ALA A 8 1.98 -25.33 42.24
N ARG A 9 2.13 -24.78 43.47
CA ARG A 9 2.63 -25.53 44.65
C ARG A 9 1.62 -26.57 45.16
N ARG A 10 0.31 -26.27 45.07
CA ARG A 10 -0.76 -27.13 45.61
C ARG A 10 -1.50 -27.89 44.49
N GLY A 11 -1.26 -27.55 43.25
CA GLY A 11 -1.98 -28.13 42.10
C GLY A 11 -3.41 -27.60 41.89
N ASP A 12 -3.76 -26.50 42.64
CA ASP A 12 -5.12 -25.94 42.51
C ASP A 12 -5.39 -25.44 41.10
N ASN A 13 -6.47 -25.91 40.50
CA ASN A 13 -6.91 -25.58 39.15
C ASN A 13 -5.86 -25.85 38.02
N VAL A 14 -4.87 -26.68 38.29
CA VAL A 14 -3.89 -27.09 37.26
C VAL A 14 -4.48 -28.19 36.38
N ALA A 15 -4.81 -29.35 36.96
CA ALA A 15 -5.42 -30.48 36.26
C ALA A 15 -6.85 -30.80 36.73
N THR A 16 -7.18 -30.42 37.96
CA THR A 16 -8.51 -30.63 38.54
C THR A 16 -8.99 -29.35 39.23
N ALA A 17 -10.31 -29.14 39.24
CA ALA A 17 -10.91 -28.00 39.93
C ALA A 17 -10.56 -28.01 41.45
N SER A 18 -10.16 -26.86 41.98
CA SER A 18 -9.73 -26.72 43.37
C SER A 18 -10.89 -26.45 44.34
N ARG A 19 -10.87 -27.12 45.51
CA ARG A 19 -11.81 -26.82 46.58
C ARG A 19 -11.55 -25.47 47.26
N HIS A 20 -10.34 -24.89 47.08
CA HIS A 20 -9.92 -23.61 47.68
C HIS A 20 -10.38 -22.40 46.85
N THR A 21 -10.81 -22.63 45.61
CA THR A 21 -11.31 -21.59 44.68
C THR A 21 -12.75 -21.90 44.25
N GLY A 22 -13.60 -22.29 45.22
CA GLY A 22 -15.01 -22.66 44.95
C GLY A 22 -15.88 -21.57 44.31
N TRP A 23 -15.37 -20.37 44.23
CA TRP A 23 -15.97 -19.23 43.52
C TRP A 23 -15.62 -19.22 42.01
N TYR A 24 -14.69 -20.05 41.58
CA TYR A 24 -14.23 -20.10 40.20
C TYR A 24 -14.92 -21.25 39.46
N GLU A 25 -15.71 -20.90 38.42
CA GLU A 25 -16.47 -21.86 37.62
C GLU A 25 -15.87 -22.08 36.22
N GLY A 26 -14.68 -21.54 35.95
CA GLY A 26 -13.99 -21.66 34.67
C GLY A 26 -13.21 -23.00 34.51
N PRO A 27 -12.59 -23.23 33.34
CA PRO A 27 -11.83 -24.44 33.06
C PRO A 27 -10.55 -24.52 33.95
N THR A 28 -10.03 -25.72 34.17
CA THR A 28 -8.67 -25.89 34.70
C THR A 28 -7.63 -25.47 33.64
N LEU A 29 -6.39 -25.29 34.06
CA LEU A 29 -5.32 -24.98 33.09
C LEU A 29 -5.17 -26.08 32.04
N LEU A 30 -5.26 -27.35 32.42
CA LEU A 30 -5.17 -28.48 31.51
C LEU A 30 -6.34 -28.49 30.52
N ASP A 31 -7.59 -28.35 31.02
CA ASP A 31 -8.76 -28.30 30.15
C ASP A 31 -8.67 -27.13 29.17
N HIS A 32 -8.18 -25.97 29.64
CA HIS A 32 -8.01 -24.83 28.75
C HIS A 32 -6.95 -25.07 27.68
N LEU A 33 -5.81 -25.68 28.02
CA LEU A 33 -4.76 -26.02 27.06
C LEU A 33 -5.18 -27.08 26.05
N GLU A 34 -6.03 -28.04 26.47
CA GLU A 34 -6.58 -29.08 25.58
C GLU A 34 -7.67 -28.55 24.64
N THR A 35 -8.42 -27.52 25.08
CA THR A 35 -9.57 -27.00 24.35
C THR A 35 -9.31 -25.66 23.64
N VAL A 36 -8.23 -24.95 24.00
CA VAL A 36 -7.92 -23.69 23.35
C VAL A 36 -7.60 -23.92 21.88
N GLU A 37 -8.38 -23.28 21.01
CA GLU A 37 -8.06 -23.25 19.59
C GLU A 37 -6.73 -22.49 19.39
N THR A 38 -5.65 -23.22 19.19
CA THR A 38 -4.39 -22.62 18.73
C THR A 38 -4.59 -22.13 17.31
N GLY A 39 -4.15 -20.91 16.99
CA GLY A 39 -4.33 -20.33 15.67
C GLY A 39 -3.73 -21.13 14.50
N GLU A 40 -2.96 -22.20 14.80
CA GLU A 40 -2.51 -23.21 13.85
C GLU A 40 -3.65 -24.17 13.44
N GLY A 41 -4.72 -24.28 14.25
CA GLY A 41 -5.93 -25.06 13.93
C GLY A 41 -6.92 -24.38 12.99
N LYS A 42 -6.75 -23.09 12.69
CA LYS A 42 -7.51 -22.40 11.63
C LYS A 42 -6.97 -22.67 10.21
N THR A 43 -6.44 -23.87 9.96
CA THR A 43 -6.38 -24.47 8.62
C THR A 43 -7.77 -24.93 8.15
N GLY A 44 -8.81 -24.70 8.95
CA GLY A 44 -10.21 -24.91 8.62
C GLY A 44 -10.87 -23.67 7.98
N GLU A 45 -12.09 -23.79 7.54
CA GLU A 45 -12.92 -22.93 6.71
C GLU A 45 -12.76 -21.39 6.84
N GLY A 46 -12.33 -20.87 8.00
CA GLY A 46 -12.09 -19.45 8.21
C GLY A 46 -10.79 -18.90 7.61
N ALA A 47 -9.74 -19.73 7.47
CA ALA A 47 -8.49 -19.30 6.81
C ALA A 47 -8.60 -19.43 5.29
N ALA A 48 -9.47 -20.29 4.79
CA ALA A 48 -9.73 -20.45 3.36
C ALA A 48 -10.57 -19.30 2.78
N SER A 49 -11.32 -18.57 3.60
CA SER A 49 -12.10 -17.40 3.18
C SER A 49 -11.32 -16.09 3.26
N ALA A 50 -10.13 -16.07 3.87
CA ALA A 50 -9.27 -14.91 3.92
C ALA A 50 -8.68 -14.61 2.53
N PRO A 51 -8.40 -13.35 2.20
CA PRO A 51 -7.75 -12.99 0.94
C PRO A 51 -6.34 -13.59 0.83
N LEU A 52 -5.94 -13.93 -0.38
CA LEU A 52 -4.62 -14.48 -0.66
C LEU A 52 -3.52 -13.49 -0.27
N ARG A 53 -2.54 -13.99 0.50
CA ARG A 53 -1.24 -13.34 0.74
C ARG A 53 -0.13 -14.37 0.50
N PHE A 54 0.71 -14.11 -0.47
CA PHE A 54 1.84 -14.97 -0.83
C PHE A 54 3.12 -14.14 -0.92
N PRO A 55 3.88 -13.99 0.18
CA PRO A 55 5.18 -13.34 0.19
C PRO A 55 6.21 -14.14 -0.60
N VAL A 56 6.83 -13.52 -1.60
CA VAL A 56 7.84 -14.16 -2.43
C VAL A 56 9.16 -14.23 -1.68
N GLN A 57 9.61 -15.45 -1.40
CA GLN A 57 10.86 -15.73 -0.69
C GLN A 57 12.05 -15.89 -1.63
N TRP A 58 11.83 -16.49 -2.79
CA TRP A 58 12.88 -16.75 -3.77
C TRP A 58 12.30 -16.81 -5.18
N VAL A 59 13.07 -16.32 -6.14
CA VAL A 59 12.76 -16.43 -7.57
C VAL A 59 13.66 -17.49 -8.18
N ASN A 60 13.07 -18.58 -8.64
CA ASN A 60 13.77 -19.70 -9.25
C ASN A 60 13.71 -19.59 -10.78
N ARG A 61 14.87 -19.54 -11.42
CA ARG A 61 15.00 -19.50 -12.89
C ARG A 61 16.12 -20.44 -13.35
N PRO A 62 15.90 -21.78 -13.30
CA PRO A 62 16.92 -22.76 -13.67
C PRO A 62 17.26 -22.73 -15.17
N HIS A 63 16.33 -22.29 -16.03
CA HIS A 63 16.51 -22.13 -17.48
C HIS A 63 15.57 -21.03 -18.01
N ALA A 64 15.75 -20.64 -19.28
CA ALA A 64 15.05 -19.47 -19.87
C ALA A 64 13.52 -19.60 -19.87
N GLU A 65 12.99 -20.81 -20.02
CA GLU A 65 11.55 -21.08 -20.14
C GLU A 65 10.82 -21.27 -18.79
N PHE A 66 11.56 -21.26 -17.66
CA PHE A 66 10.98 -21.46 -16.34
C PHE A 66 11.28 -20.28 -15.43
N ARG A 67 10.24 -19.66 -14.89
CA ARG A 67 10.32 -18.66 -13.83
C ARG A 67 9.30 -18.97 -12.75
N GLY A 68 9.78 -19.43 -11.59
CA GLY A 68 8.95 -19.79 -10.45
C GLY A 68 9.20 -18.87 -9.26
N PHE A 69 8.14 -18.53 -8.55
CA PHE A 69 8.14 -17.68 -7.35
C PHE A 69 7.86 -18.57 -6.14
N ALA A 70 8.90 -18.88 -5.36
CA ALA A 70 8.78 -19.72 -4.18
C ALA A 70 8.39 -18.89 -2.96
N GLY A 71 7.49 -19.44 -2.15
CA GLY A 71 7.02 -18.81 -0.92
C GLY A 71 6.09 -19.73 -0.13
N THR A 72 5.60 -19.23 1.00
CA THR A 72 4.56 -19.89 1.79
C THR A 72 3.28 -19.08 1.69
N VAL A 73 2.15 -19.71 1.45
CA VAL A 73 0.84 -19.06 1.47
C VAL A 73 0.60 -18.55 2.91
N ALA A 74 0.63 -17.25 3.12
CA ALA A 74 0.47 -16.64 4.45
C ALA A 74 -1.00 -16.59 4.89
N SER A 75 -1.92 -16.40 3.94
CA SER A 75 -3.37 -16.47 4.14
C SER A 75 -4.10 -16.78 2.85
N GLY A 76 -5.35 -17.22 2.97
CA GLY A 76 -6.20 -17.56 1.84
C GLY A 76 -5.79 -18.86 1.15
N ARG A 77 -6.18 -18.98 -0.09
CA ARG A 77 -5.84 -20.08 -0.99
C ARG A 77 -5.50 -19.55 -2.38
N VAL A 78 -4.79 -20.34 -3.15
CA VAL A 78 -4.48 -20.08 -4.55
C VAL A 78 -4.69 -21.35 -5.36
N ALA A 79 -5.38 -21.23 -6.50
CA ALA A 79 -5.58 -22.32 -7.44
C ALA A 79 -4.98 -21.98 -8.82
N VAL A 80 -4.73 -23.01 -9.62
CA VAL A 80 -4.32 -22.83 -11.02
C VAL A 80 -5.42 -22.09 -11.79
N GLY A 81 -5.06 -21.04 -12.50
CA GLY A 81 -5.98 -20.15 -13.20
C GLY A 81 -6.44 -18.93 -12.41
N ASP A 82 -6.22 -18.88 -11.11
CA ASP A 82 -6.57 -17.71 -10.28
C ASP A 82 -5.78 -16.47 -10.72
N ARG A 83 -6.48 -15.32 -10.71
CA ARG A 83 -5.84 -14.03 -10.93
C ARG A 83 -5.16 -13.56 -9.66
N VAL A 84 -3.93 -13.11 -9.80
CA VAL A 84 -3.14 -12.52 -8.71
C VAL A 84 -2.64 -11.14 -9.10
N VAL A 85 -2.41 -10.30 -8.10
CA VAL A 85 -1.80 -8.98 -8.25
C VAL A 85 -0.46 -8.94 -7.53
N VAL A 86 0.55 -8.36 -8.17
CA VAL A 86 1.80 -7.98 -7.48
C VAL A 86 1.51 -6.76 -6.64
N ALA A 87 1.55 -6.89 -5.31
CA ALA A 87 1.12 -5.83 -4.39
C ALA A 87 1.84 -4.50 -4.64
N GLY A 88 3.15 -4.49 -4.87
CA GLY A 88 3.95 -3.29 -5.10
C GLY A 88 3.60 -2.57 -6.40
N SER A 89 3.61 -3.29 -7.53
CA SER A 89 3.44 -2.70 -8.88
C SER A 89 1.99 -2.60 -9.34
N GLY A 90 1.06 -3.35 -8.74
CA GLY A 90 -0.34 -3.46 -9.17
C GLY A 90 -0.54 -4.24 -10.47
N ARG A 91 0.52 -4.89 -10.99
CA ARG A 91 0.40 -5.71 -12.21
C ARG A 91 -0.34 -6.99 -11.91
N LEU A 92 -1.25 -7.36 -12.81
CA LEU A 92 -2.08 -8.54 -12.73
C LEU A 92 -1.48 -9.65 -13.59
N SER A 93 -1.62 -10.90 -13.13
CA SER A 93 -1.35 -12.10 -13.92
C SER A 93 -2.26 -13.23 -13.47
N ALA A 94 -2.17 -14.40 -14.12
CA ALA A 94 -2.84 -15.61 -13.69
C ALA A 94 -1.81 -16.67 -13.25
N VAL A 95 -2.18 -17.48 -12.26
CA VAL A 95 -1.35 -18.61 -11.81
C VAL A 95 -1.40 -19.71 -12.88
N ALA A 96 -0.25 -20.00 -13.49
CA ALA A 96 -0.15 -21.03 -14.52
C ALA A 96 0.05 -22.42 -13.91
N ARG A 97 0.91 -22.56 -12.89
CA ARG A 97 1.16 -23.82 -12.18
C ARG A 97 1.48 -23.56 -10.71
N ILE A 98 1.18 -24.56 -9.89
CA ILE A 98 1.57 -24.62 -8.47
C ILE A 98 2.48 -25.85 -8.32
N VAL A 99 3.78 -25.60 -8.21
CA VAL A 99 4.82 -26.63 -8.25
C VAL A 99 5.30 -26.96 -6.84
N THR A 100 5.40 -28.25 -6.51
CA THR A 100 6.03 -28.76 -5.29
C THR A 100 7.08 -29.82 -5.63
N PHE A 101 7.80 -30.29 -4.60
CA PHE A 101 8.75 -31.38 -4.78
C PHE A 101 8.06 -32.68 -5.26
N ASP A 102 6.84 -32.93 -4.78
CA ASP A 102 6.08 -34.17 -5.08
C ASP A 102 5.24 -34.07 -6.37
N GLY A 103 5.32 -32.96 -7.08
CA GLY A 103 4.58 -32.66 -8.30
C GLY A 103 3.74 -31.42 -8.24
N ASP A 104 2.96 -31.17 -9.30
CA ASP A 104 2.09 -30.01 -9.41
C ASP A 104 0.79 -30.20 -8.62
N LEU A 105 0.32 -29.14 -8.01
CA LEU A 105 -0.97 -29.08 -7.29
C LEU A 105 -2.00 -28.31 -8.09
N ALA A 106 -3.27 -28.65 -7.91
CA ALA A 106 -4.38 -27.87 -8.43
C ALA A 106 -4.61 -26.58 -7.58
N GLU A 107 -4.41 -26.70 -6.25
CA GLU A 107 -4.56 -25.58 -5.30
C GLU A 107 -3.62 -25.72 -4.10
N ALA A 108 -3.35 -24.61 -3.42
CA ALA A 108 -2.60 -24.56 -2.17
C ALA A 108 -3.24 -23.54 -1.20
N GLY A 109 -3.41 -23.96 0.05
CA GLY A 109 -3.94 -23.13 1.14
C GLY A 109 -2.88 -22.56 2.06
N ALA A 110 -3.31 -21.75 3.04
CA ALA A 110 -2.46 -21.14 4.04
C ALA A 110 -1.56 -22.15 4.77
N GLY A 111 -0.32 -21.75 5.05
CA GLY A 111 0.73 -22.57 5.67
C GLY A 111 1.50 -23.45 4.69
N ARG A 112 1.05 -23.63 3.43
CA ARG A 112 1.70 -24.48 2.46
C ARG A 112 2.80 -23.73 1.70
N SER A 113 4.00 -24.31 1.69
CA SER A 113 5.13 -23.80 0.90
C SER A 113 5.07 -24.37 -0.51
N VAL A 114 5.02 -23.50 -1.50
CA VAL A 114 4.87 -23.86 -2.92
C VAL A 114 5.68 -22.91 -3.79
N MET A 115 5.80 -23.28 -5.06
CA MET A 115 6.34 -22.42 -6.09
C MET A 115 5.24 -22.12 -7.12
N LEU A 116 4.91 -20.85 -7.29
CA LEU A 116 3.94 -20.39 -8.29
C LEU A 116 4.66 -20.01 -9.59
N THR A 117 4.15 -20.42 -10.73
CA THR A 117 4.49 -19.85 -12.03
C THR A 117 3.32 -19.02 -12.52
N LEU A 118 3.61 -17.93 -13.22
CA LEU A 118 2.59 -17.02 -13.74
C LEU A 118 2.51 -17.11 -15.26
N ALA A 119 1.34 -16.73 -15.80
CA ALA A 119 1.10 -16.72 -17.24
C ALA A 119 1.89 -15.64 -17.97
N ASP A 120 2.17 -14.51 -17.27
CA ASP A 120 2.90 -13.37 -17.82
C ASP A 120 4.30 -13.27 -17.20
N GLU A 121 5.27 -12.78 -17.98
CA GLU A 121 6.58 -12.41 -17.45
C GLU A 121 6.49 -11.09 -16.68
N LEU A 122 6.43 -11.18 -15.36
CA LEU A 122 6.42 -10.03 -14.47
C LEU A 122 7.76 -9.89 -13.75
N ASP A 123 8.18 -8.65 -13.55
CA ASP A 123 9.35 -8.37 -12.72
C ASP A 123 8.96 -8.41 -11.25
N ILE A 124 9.25 -9.55 -10.63
CA ILE A 124 8.94 -9.88 -9.23
C ILE A 124 10.24 -10.31 -8.58
N ILE A 125 10.54 -9.76 -7.42
CA ILE A 125 11.75 -10.05 -6.66
C ILE A 125 11.42 -10.60 -5.27
N ARG A 126 12.42 -11.10 -4.55
CA ARG A 126 12.28 -11.44 -3.13
C ARG A 126 11.81 -10.22 -2.34
N GLY A 127 10.80 -10.40 -1.50
CA GLY A 127 10.19 -9.34 -0.72
C GLY A 127 8.90 -8.78 -1.32
N ASP A 128 8.64 -9.04 -2.60
CA ASP A 128 7.34 -8.76 -3.20
C ASP A 128 6.27 -9.70 -2.64
N MET A 129 5.01 -9.30 -2.78
CA MET A 129 3.86 -10.09 -2.35
C MET A 129 2.89 -10.26 -3.51
N LEU A 130 2.49 -11.50 -3.78
CA LEU A 130 1.33 -11.80 -4.61
C LEU A 130 0.10 -11.83 -3.72
N ALA A 131 -0.97 -11.21 -4.17
CA ALA A 131 -2.18 -11.03 -3.39
C ALA A 131 -3.44 -11.20 -4.24
N ASP A 132 -4.58 -11.31 -3.56
CA ASP A 132 -5.89 -11.25 -4.19
C ASP A 132 -6.10 -9.87 -4.84
N PRO A 133 -6.50 -9.80 -6.12
CA PRO A 133 -6.77 -8.53 -6.79
C PRO A 133 -7.91 -7.73 -6.17
N SER A 134 -8.89 -8.40 -5.54
CA SER A 134 -10.05 -7.76 -4.90
C SER A 134 -9.75 -7.23 -3.51
N ASP A 135 -8.71 -7.76 -2.86
CA ASP A 135 -8.27 -7.35 -1.53
C ASP A 135 -6.74 -7.26 -1.49
N ARG A 136 -6.22 -6.12 -1.91
CA ARG A 136 -4.80 -5.87 -2.00
C ARG A 136 -4.25 -5.33 -0.69
N PRO A 137 -3.13 -5.86 -0.15
CA PRO A 137 -2.49 -5.30 1.04
C PRO A 137 -2.06 -3.86 0.80
N THR A 138 -1.99 -3.08 1.86
CA THR A 138 -1.53 -1.69 1.75
C THR A 138 -0.03 -1.66 1.50
N VAL A 139 0.37 -0.91 0.47
CA VAL A 139 1.78 -0.68 0.12
C VAL A 139 2.17 0.72 0.57
N THR A 140 3.00 0.80 1.60
CA THR A 140 3.36 2.08 2.23
C THR A 140 4.82 2.12 2.66
N ARG A 141 5.34 3.33 2.83
CA ARG A 141 6.64 3.58 3.49
C ARG A 141 6.48 3.99 4.94
N ARG A 142 5.27 4.40 5.37
CA ARG A 142 5.03 5.01 6.67
C ARG A 142 3.86 4.34 7.36
N PHE A 143 4.10 3.79 8.53
CA PHE A 143 3.06 3.11 9.30
C PHE A 143 3.28 3.24 10.79
N ALA A 144 2.20 3.10 11.54
CA ALA A 144 2.21 2.98 12.99
C ALA A 144 2.27 1.51 13.38
N ALA A 145 3.01 1.21 14.43
CA ALA A 145 3.11 -0.13 14.97
C ALA A 145 3.22 -0.09 16.49
N ASP A 146 2.68 -1.11 17.14
CA ASP A 146 3.01 -1.40 18.53
C ASP A 146 4.32 -2.21 18.53
N LEU A 147 5.27 -1.76 19.33
CA LEU A 147 6.61 -2.35 19.46
C LEU A 147 6.79 -2.95 20.85
N VAL A 148 7.47 -4.09 20.92
CA VAL A 148 8.11 -4.60 22.13
C VAL A 148 9.60 -4.33 21.96
N TRP A 149 10.17 -3.45 22.77
CA TRP A 149 11.58 -3.09 22.71
C TRP A 149 12.42 -4.03 23.53
N MET A 150 13.50 -4.62 22.98
CA MET A 150 14.25 -5.72 23.56
C MET A 150 15.75 -5.40 23.80
N GLU A 151 16.15 -4.14 23.68
CA GLU A 151 17.53 -3.70 23.86
C GLU A 151 17.67 -2.75 25.05
N GLU A 152 18.83 -2.76 25.74
CA GLU A 152 19.10 -1.85 26.86
C GLU A 152 19.12 -0.38 26.42
N ALA A 153 19.72 -0.10 25.25
CA ALA A 153 19.69 1.24 24.68
C ALA A 153 18.26 1.60 24.25
N PRO A 154 17.71 2.74 24.75
CA PRO A 154 16.31 3.06 24.50
C PRO A 154 16.03 3.35 23.02
N ALA A 155 14.82 3.01 22.58
CA ALA A 155 14.28 3.41 21.29
C ALA A 155 14.01 4.91 21.29
N LYS A 156 14.63 5.63 20.35
CA LYS A 156 14.44 7.08 20.16
C LYS A 156 14.16 7.41 18.70
N ALA A 157 13.47 8.52 18.48
CA ALA A 157 13.29 9.05 17.12
C ALA A 157 14.64 9.28 16.42
N GLY A 158 14.70 9.01 15.10
CA GLY A 158 15.90 9.13 14.30
C GLY A 158 16.79 7.87 14.27
N ARG A 159 16.48 6.83 15.06
CA ARG A 159 17.25 5.59 15.06
C ARG A 159 17.08 4.85 13.73
N GLN A 160 18.21 4.55 13.07
CA GLN A 160 18.27 3.80 11.82
C GLN A 160 18.43 2.31 12.08
N LEU A 161 17.56 1.51 11.50
CA LEU A 161 17.46 0.07 11.72
C LEU A 161 17.25 -0.65 10.37
N LEU A 162 17.31 -1.98 10.38
CA LEU A 162 16.75 -2.80 9.32
C LEU A 162 15.40 -3.34 9.80
N LEU A 163 14.39 -3.20 8.97
CA LEU A 163 13.09 -3.80 9.19
C LEU A 163 12.98 -5.07 8.37
N LYS A 164 12.61 -6.18 9.00
CA LYS A 164 12.31 -7.44 8.33
C LYS A 164 10.85 -7.80 8.56
N ALA A 165 10.05 -7.72 7.48
CA ALA A 165 8.65 -8.10 7.44
C ALA A 165 8.48 -9.26 6.44
N GLY A 166 8.13 -10.44 6.94
CA GLY A 166 8.07 -11.64 6.12
C GLY A 166 9.37 -11.88 5.35
N THR A 167 9.32 -11.80 4.03
CA THR A 167 10.47 -12.01 3.13
C THR A 167 11.21 -10.73 2.76
N ALA A 168 10.61 -9.56 3.01
CA ALA A 168 11.20 -8.25 2.75
C ALA A 168 12.16 -7.84 3.87
N THR A 169 13.32 -7.28 3.51
CA THR A 169 14.26 -6.64 4.45
C THR A 169 14.65 -5.29 3.88
N VAL A 170 14.29 -4.22 4.59
CA VAL A 170 14.47 -2.85 4.11
C VAL A 170 15.06 -1.96 5.22
N PRO A 171 15.89 -0.96 4.87
CA PRO A 171 16.28 0.06 5.83
C PRO A 171 15.06 0.85 6.29
N ALA A 172 15.01 1.11 7.60
CA ALA A 172 13.92 1.82 8.25
C ALA A 172 14.45 2.81 9.30
N VAL A 173 13.64 3.81 9.58
CA VAL A 173 13.91 4.80 10.62
C VAL A 173 12.71 4.82 11.58
N LEU A 174 12.99 4.82 12.87
CA LEU A 174 12.01 5.12 13.89
C LEU A 174 11.78 6.63 13.89
N THR A 175 10.67 7.11 13.33
CA THR A 175 10.43 8.55 13.17
C THR A 175 9.85 9.20 14.41
N ARG A 176 9.08 8.42 15.21
CA ARG A 176 8.49 8.91 16.46
C ARG A 176 8.18 7.75 17.38
N VAL A 177 8.41 7.93 18.67
CA VAL A 177 7.77 7.17 19.76
C VAL A 177 6.56 7.96 20.21
N VAL A 178 5.41 7.32 20.32
CA VAL A 178 4.12 7.99 20.55
C VAL A 178 3.69 7.83 22.01
N ASP A 179 3.69 6.59 22.47
CA ASP A 179 3.22 6.25 23.82
C ASP A 179 3.89 4.99 24.37
N LEU A 180 3.80 4.83 25.68
CA LEU A 180 4.14 3.64 26.44
C LEU A 180 2.86 2.98 26.94
N LEU A 181 2.75 1.67 26.80
CA LEU A 181 1.68 0.86 27.37
C LEU A 181 2.11 0.38 28.77
N ASP A 182 1.41 0.82 29.79
CA ASP A 182 1.51 0.25 31.13
C ASP A 182 0.75 -1.09 31.13
N VAL A 183 1.50 -2.19 31.34
CA VAL A 183 0.95 -3.55 31.25
C VAL A 183 0.01 -3.90 32.41
N ASP A 184 0.18 -3.25 33.59
CA ASP A 184 -0.65 -3.51 34.76
C ASP A 184 -2.01 -2.82 34.65
N SER A 185 -2.01 -1.56 34.22
CA SER A 185 -3.25 -0.76 34.07
C SER A 185 -3.86 -0.79 32.65
N CYS A 186 -3.15 -1.35 31.68
CA CYS A 186 -3.49 -1.30 30.23
C CYS A 186 -3.70 0.14 29.71
N ARG A 187 -3.10 1.13 30.36
CA ARG A 187 -3.19 2.54 29.96
C ARG A 187 -1.99 2.92 29.09
N ARG A 188 -2.25 3.78 28.12
CA ARG A 188 -1.22 4.38 27.29
C ARG A 188 -0.90 5.79 27.75
N THR A 189 0.39 6.08 27.94
CA THR A 189 0.89 7.40 28.34
C THR A 189 1.85 7.91 27.29
N PRO A 190 1.76 9.19 26.86
CA PRO A 190 2.70 9.76 25.90
C PRO A 190 4.15 9.63 26.39
N CYS A 191 5.05 9.23 25.49
CA CYS A 191 6.49 9.18 25.78
C CYS A 191 7.31 9.44 24.52
N GLU A 192 8.59 9.75 24.69
CA GLU A 192 9.52 10.03 23.58
C GLU A 192 10.53 8.90 23.37
N GLU A 193 10.57 7.93 24.28
CA GLU A 193 11.49 6.77 24.20
C GLU A 193 10.87 5.52 24.82
N LEU A 194 11.31 4.33 24.37
CA LEU A 194 10.97 3.04 24.97
C LEU A 194 12.24 2.41 25.54
N GLY A 195 12.23 2.09 26.81
CA GLY A 195 13.28 1.34 27.49
C GLY A 195 13.19 -0.17 27.25
N LEU A 196 14.13 -0.92 27.81
CA LEU A 196 14.14 -2.38 27.74
C LEU A 196 12.82 -2.98 28.25
N ASN A 197 12.28 -3.96 27.50
CA ASN A 197 11.00 -4.63 27.73
C ASN A 197 9.77 -3.73 27.72
N ALA A 198 9.92 -2.47 27.30
CA ALA A 198 8.78 -1.58 27.16
C ALA A 198 7.94 -1.95 25.93
N ILE A 199 6.62 -1.79 26.08
CA ILE A 199 5.66 -1.92 24.99
C ILE A 199 5.10 -0.53 24.71
N GLY A 200 5.12 -0.11 23.44
CA GLY A 200 4.59 1.21 23.09
C GLY A 200 4.36 1.36 21.61
N ARG A 201 3.68 2.43 21.26
CA ARG A 201 3.41 2.75 19.84
C ARG A 201 4.49 3.63 19.27
N ALA A 202 4.88 3.31 18.05
CA ALA A 202 5.86 4.08 17.31
C ALA A 202 5.47 4.26 15.85
N TRP A 203 6.04 5.27 15.21
CA TRP A 203 5.94 5.52 13.78
C TRP A 203 7.24 5.10 13.11
N ILE A 204 7.10 4.38 12.01
CA ILE A 204 8.22 3.83 11.25
C ILE A 204 8.12 4.31 9.81
N GLU A 205 9.26 4.70 9.26
CA GLU A 205 9.42 5.02 7.85
C GLU A 205 10.49 4.14 7.21
N THR A 206 10.17 3.51 6.09
CA THR A 206 11.05 2.64 5.32
C THR A 206 11.57 3.35 4.07
N VAL A 207 12.80 3.03 3.65
CA VAL A 207 13.40 3.62 2.42
C VAL A 207 12.63 3.18 1.17
N GLN A 208 12.14 1.94 1.15
CA GLN A 208 11.33 1.39 0.06
C GLN A 208 9.93 1.07 0.58
N PRO A 209 8.88 1.20 -0.26
CA PRO A 209 7.54 0.78 0.15
C PRO A 209 7.50 -0.73 0.39
N ILE A 210 6.78 -1.14 1.41
CA ILE A 210 6.52 -2.54 1.74
C ILE A 210 5.02 -2.81 1.76
N ALA A 211 4.64 -4.04 1.39
CA ALA A 211 3.26 -4.50 1.50
C ALA A 211 3.02 -5.02 2.92
N VAL A 212 2.03 -4.47 3.61
CA VAL A 212 1.67 -4.82 4.98
C VAL A 212 0.16 -4.88 5.14
N ASP A 213 -0.28 -5.70 6.06
CA ASP A 213 -1.65 -5.72 6.58
C ASP A 213 -1.65 -5.29 8.05
N PRO A 214 -2.75 -4.78 8.61
CA PRO A 214 -2.89 -4.64 10.05
C PRO A 214 -2.72 -6.00 10.75
N TYR A 215 -1.96 -6.04 11.85
CA TYR A 215 -1.71 -7.29 12.60
C TYR A 215 -2.99 -7.96 13.09
N ALA A 216 -4.02 -7.16 13.39
CA ALA A 216 -5.33 -7.67 13.80
C ALA A 216 -6.03 -8.47 12.69
N GLU A 217 -5.77 -8.15 11.42
CA GLU A 217 -6.36 -8.80 10.24
C GLU A 217 -5.49 -9.97 9.77
N ASN A 218 -4.18 -9.77 9.69
CA ASN A 218 -3.25 -10.81 9.28
C ASN A 218 -1.96 -10.76 10.13
N ARG A 219 -1.81 -11.72 11.02
CA ARG A 219 -0.65 -11.79 11.93
C ARG A 219 0.67 -12.02 11.20
N THR A 220 0.65 -12.78 10.11
CA THR A 220 1.87 -13.13 9.35
C THR A 220 2.41 -11.95 8.58
N THR A 221 1.55 -11.20 7.86
CA THR A 221 1.94 -10.05 7.03
C THR A 221 1.91 -8.74 7.78
N GLY A 222 1.30 -8.71 8.98
CA GLY A 222 1.25 -7.56 9.89
C GLY A 222 2.32 -7.55 10.97
N SER A 223 3.20 -8.56 11.03
CA SER A 223 4.29 -8.63 11.99
C SER A 223 5.65 -8.36 11.34
N PHE A 224 6.57 -7.80 12.12
CA PHE A 224 7.94 -7.54 11.68
C PHE A 224 8.91 -7.54 12.86
N ILE A 225 10.19 -7.57 12.56
CA ILE A 225 11.26 -7.33 13.55
C ILE A 225 12.11 -6.14 13.10
N LEU A 226 12.66 -5.44 14.08
CA LEU A 226 13.69 -4.42 13.88
C LEU A 226 15.05 -4.98 14.29
N ILE A 227 16.04 -4.76 13.45
CA ILE A 227 17.39 -5.29 13.58
C ILE A 227 18.36 -4.11 13.61
N ASP A 228 19.25 -4.09 14.57
CA ASP A 228 20.35 -3.12 14.60
C ASP A 228 21.35 -3.42 13.49
N ARG A 229 21.75 -2.39 12.74
CA ARG A 229 22.60 -2.54 11.56
C ARG A 229 24.06 -2.88 11.88
N SER A 230 24.51 -2.52 13.07
CA SER A 230 25.91 -2.71 13.51
C SER A 230 26.14 -4.07 14.14
N SER A 231 25.24 -4.47 15.03
CA SER A 231 25.31 -5.73 15.78
C SER A 231 24.58 -6.90 15.11
N SER A 232 23.70 -6.62 14.15
CA SER A 232 22.76 -7.59 13.56
C SER A 232 21.81 -8.24 14.57
N SER A 233 21.69 -7.67 15.78
CA SER A 233 20.78 -8.16 16.82
C SER A 233 19.35 -7.69 16.54
N THR A 234 18.37 -8.52 16.88
CA THR A 234 16.98 -8.11 16.90
C THR A 234 16.73 -7.22 18.13
N VAL A 235 16.34 -5.97 17.89
CA VAL A 235 16.13 -4.96 18.94
C VAL A 235 14.65 -4.69 19.25
N ALA A 236 13.76 -5.10 18.36
CA ALA A 236 12.31 -5.03 18.63
C ALA A 236 11.53 -6.04 17.79
N ALA A 237 10.39 -6.47 18.33
CA ALA A 237 9.30 -7.07 17.60
C ALA A 237 8.17 -6.05 17.43
N GLY A 238 7.52 -6.01 16.26
CA GLY A 238 6.50 -5.04 15.95
C GLY A 238 5.25 -5.63 15.30
N MET A 239 4.14 -4.99 15.57
CA MET A 239 2.81 -5.31 15.07
C MET A 239 2.23 -4.07 14.39
N VAL A 240 2.01 -4.13 13.09
CA VAL A 240 1.43 -3.02 12.32
C VAL A 240 0.02 -2.73 12.84
N THR A 241 -0.24 -1.49 13.23
CA THR A 241 -1.56 -1.05 13.70
C THR A 241 -2.32 -0.27 12.64
N GLY A 242 -1.63 0.31 11.67
CA GLY A 242 -2.22 1.04 10.55
C GLY A 242 -1.17 1.84 9.79
N THR A 243 -1.55 2.35 8.63
CA THR A 243 -0.68 3.17 7.80
C THR A 243 -0.75 4.64 8.22
N LEU A 244 0.36 5.36 8.03
CA LEU A 244 0.48 6.81 8.31
C LEU A 244 0.43 7.62 7.00
N ASP A 245 -0.22 7.08 5.97
CA ASP A 245 -0.41 7.85 4.75
C ASP A 245 -1.24 9.11 5.06
N PRO A 246 -0.83 10.28 4.56
CA PRO A 246 -1.51 11.55 4.82
C PRO A 246 -3.01 11.52 4.50
N ALA A 247 -3.42 10.60 3.60
CA ALA A 247 -4.80 10.45 3.18
C ALA A 247 -5.73 9.82 4.24
N THR A 248 -5.22 9.10 5.24
CA THR A 248 -6.07 8.42 6.23
C THR A 248 -6.55 9.34 7.36
N ASN A 249 -5.90 10.50 7.57
CA ASN A 249 -6.29 11.51 8.56
C ASN A 249 -6.99 12.73 7.94
N VAL A 250 -7.30 12.68 6.64
CA VAL A 250 -8.03 13.77 5.97
C VAL A 250 -9.53 13.52 6.15
N HIS A 251 -10.13 14.19 7.11
CA HIS A 251 -11.58 14.29 7.20
C HIS A 251 -12.04 15.29 6.14
N HIS A 252 -12.97 14.84 5.29
CA HIS A 252 -13.63 15.74 4.34
C HIS A 252 -14.36 16.81 5.14
N GLN A 253 -13.92 18.07 5.03
CA GLN A 253 -14.62 19.21 5.57
C GLN A 253 -15.78 19.52 4.61
N PRO A 254 -17.05 19.50 5.05
CA PRO A 254 -18.15 19.93 4.19
C PRO A 254 -17.97 21.41 3.85
N GLU A 255 -18.01 21.70 2.55
CA GLU A 255 -17.92 23.09 2.06
C GLU A 255 -19.33 23.66 1.86
N ASP A 256 -19.62 24.84 2.44
CA ASP A 256 -20.88 25.56 2.26
C ASP A 256 -21.03 26.06 0.82
N VAL A 257 -19.92 26.41 0.16
CA VAL A 257 -19.88 26.83 -1.24
C VAL A 257 -19.48 25.64 -2.12
N THR A 258 -20.45 25.03 -2.79
CA THR A 258 -20.25 23.83 -3.59
C THR A 258 -19.62 24.15 -4.97
N PRO A 259 -18.99 23.16 -5.64
CA PRO A 259 -18.51 23.32 -7.02
C PRO A 259 -19.61 23.78 -8.00
N ALA A 260 -20.85 23.30 -7.80
CA ALA A 260 -22.00 23.74 -8.61
C ALA A 260 -22.31 25.23 -8.44
N MET A 261 -22.24 25.75 -7.21
CA MET A 261 -22.45 27.18 -6.93
C MET A 261 -21.35 28.03 -7.57
N ARG A 262 -20.08 27.59 -7.50
CA ARG A 262 -18.95 28.29 -8.15
C ARG A 262 -19.08 28.31 -9.68
N ALA A 263 -19.56 27.21 -10.27
CA ALA A 263 -19.78 27.11 -11.71
C ALA A 263 -20.97 28.00 -12.15
N ALA A 264 -22.07 28.02 -11.39
CA ALA A 264 -23.24 28.86 -11.64
C ALA A 264 -22.89 30.35 -11.60
N GLN A 265 -22.06 30.78 -10.64
CA GLN A 265 -21.58 32.16 -10.54
C GLN A 265 -20.82 32.62 -11.79
N LYS A 266 -20.16 31.69 -12.47
CA LYS A 266 -19.40 31.96 -13.72
C LYS A 266 -20.22 31.71 -14.98
N ALA A 267 -21.51 31.42 -14.87
CA ALA A 267 -22.43 31.10 -15.96
C ALA A 267 -21.82 30.07 -16.96
N GLN A 268 -21.21 29.02 -16.44
CA GLN A 268 -20.58 27.97 -17.24
C GLN A 268 -20.60 26.61 -16.53
N GLN A 269 -20.45 25.53 -17.31
CA GLN A 269 -20.14 24.21 -16.76
C GLN A 269 -18.63 24.04 -16.70
N SER A 270 -18.12 23.64 -15.54
CA SER A 270 -16.71 23.30 -15.39
C SER A 270 -16.45 21.93 -16.01
N LEU A 271 -15.33 21.81 -16.73
CA LEU A 271 -14.87 20.56 -17.32
C LEU A 271 -13.35 20.61 -17.50
N VAL A 272 -12.76 19.43 -17.70
CA VAL A 272 -11.34 19.29 -18.03
C VAL A 272 -11.22 18.80 -19.47
N VAL A 273 -10.50 19.55 -20.30
CA VAL A 273 -10.09 19.14 -21.64
C VAL A 273 -8.65 18.67 -21.59
N TRP A 274 -8.43 17.38 -21.71
CA TRP A 274 -7.13 16.75 -21.59
C TRP A 274 -6.52 16.44 -22.95
N LEU A 275 -5.58 17.28 -23.40
CA LEU A 275 -4.88 17.09 -24.66
C LEU A 275 -3.67 16.18 -24.45
N THR A 276 -3.66 15.02 -25.12
CA THR A 276 -2.56 14.04 -25.12
C THR A 276 -2.02 13.82 -26.52
N GLY A 277 -0.81 13.27 -26.64
CA GLY A 277 -0.15 13.01 -27.92
C GLY A 277 1.37 13.13 -27.80
N LEU A 278 2.08 12.85 -28.91
CA LEU A 278 3.54 12.86 -28.96
C LEU A 278 4.14 14.23 -28.59
N PRO A 279 5.42 14.27 -28.10
CA PRO A 279 6.17 15.54 -28.06
C PRO A 279 6.08 16.24 -29.42
N SER A 280 6.06 17.55 -29.44
CA SER A 280 5.98 18.38 -30.65
C SER A 280 4.75 18.16 -31.56
N ALA A 281 3.71 17.44 -31.08
CA ALA A 281 2.45 17.23 -31.83
C ALA A 281 1.57 18.50 -31.95
N GLY A 282 1.92 19.61 -31.24
CA GLY A 282 1.16 20.85 -31.30
C GLY A 282 0.15 21.03 -30.15
N LYS A 283 0.21 20.21 -29.09
CA LYS A 283 -0.72 20.28 -27.95
C LYS A 283 -0.82 21.67 -27.35
N SER A 284 0.31 22.30 -27.00
CA SER A 284 0.36 23.65 -26.40
C SER A 284 -0.20 24.73 -27.33
N THR A 285 0.04 24.59 -28.65
CA THR A 285 -0.50 25.52 -29.64
C THR A 285 -2.02 25.44 -29.71
N ILE A 286 -2.56 24.21 -29.77
CA ILE A 286 -4.02 23.97 -29.80
C ILE A 286 -4.64 24.44 -28.47
N ALA A 287 -4.00 24.13 -27.35
CA ALA A 287 -4.46 24.54 -26.02
C ALA A 287 -4.57 26.07 -25.90
N ASN A 288 -3.54 26.80 -26.31
CA ASN A 288 -3.55 28.29 -26.32
C ASN A 288 -4.65 28.86 -27.24
N LEU A 289 -4.83 28.29 -28.43
CA LEU A 289 -5.87 28.73 -29.34
C LEU A 289 -7.27 28.46 -28.77
N LEU A 290 -7.48 27.31 -28.15
CA LEU A 290 -8.74 26.97 -27.49
C LEU A 290 -9.01 27.92 -26.34
N GLU A 291 -8.02 28.19 -25.49
CA GLU A 291 -8.16 29.10 -24.36
C GLU A 291 -8.53 30.50 -24.80
N ARG A 292 -7.84 31.02 -25.83
CA ARG A 292 -8.17 32.34 -26.41
C ARG A 292 -9.60 32.43 -26.94
N LYS A 293 -10.10 31.37 -27.61
CA LYS A 293 -11.48 31.32 -28.09
C LYS A 293 -12.49 31.30 -26.94
N LEU A 294 -12.26 30.48 -25.93
CA LEU A 294 -13.11 30.38 -24.76
C LEU A 294 -13.14 31.71 -23.98
N LYS A 295 -11.97 32.34 -23.81
CA LYS A 295 -11.87 33.65 -23.17
C LYS A 295 -12.63 34.74 -23.96
N ALA A 296 -12.53 34.74 -25.30
CA ALA A 296 -13.28 35.67 -26.14
C ALA A 296 -14.79 35.44 -26.05
N ALA A 297 -15.23 34.19 -25.76
CA ALA A 297 -16.62 33.86 -25.49
C ALA A 297 -17.06 34.10 -24.03
N GLY A 298 -16.26 34.85 -23.23
CA GLY A 298 -16.56 35.18 -21.84
C GLY A 298 -16.42 34.02 -20.86
N LYS A 299 -15.73 32.93 -21.22
CA LYS A 299 -15.54 31.81 -20.33
C LYS A 299 -14.28 31.95 -19.46
N HIS A 300 -14.38 31.46 -18.23
CA HIS A 300 -13.28 31.42 -17.29
C HIS A 300 -12.48 30.13 -17.45
N THR A 301 -11.23 30.23 -17.85
CA THR A 301 -10.37 29.11 -18.21
C THR A 301 -9.09 29.09 -17.41
N MET A 302 -8.43 27.92 -17.38
CA MET A 302 -7.06 27.78 -16.90
C MET A 302 -6.33 26.76 -17.79
N LEU A 303 -5.17 27.16 -18.31
CA LEU A 303 -4.28 26.28 -19.06
C LEU A 303 -3.19 25.71 -18.16
N LEU A 304 -3.11 24.39 -18.13
CA LEU A 304 -2.08 23.61 -17.46
C LEU A 304 -1.16 22.99 -18.51
N ASP A 305 -0.07 23.66 -18.82
CA ASP A 305 0.94 23.18 -19.78
C ASP A 305 2.04 22.40 -19.06
N GLY A 306 2.45 21.25 -19.60
CA GLY A 306 3.39 20.34 -18.98
C GLY A 306 4.78 20.94 -18.75
N ASP A 307 5.26 21.78 -19.66
CA ASP A 307 6.58 22.43 -19.52
C ASP A 307 6.55 23.50 -18.43
N ASN A 308 5.47 24.26 -18.35
CA ASN A 308 5.30 25.28 -17.32
C ASN A 308 5.17 24.64 -15.92
N LEU A 309 4.45 23.54 -15.81
CA LEU A 309 4.29 22.83 -14.53
C LEU A 309 5.60 22.22 -14.03
N ARG A 310 6.52 21.85 -14.93
CA ARG A 310 7.85 21.36 -14.56
C ARG A 310 8.78 22.45 -14.06
N GLN A 311 8.46 23.74 -14.24
CA GLN A 311 9.23 24.83 -13.65
C GLN A 311 8.87 25.10 -12.18
N GLY A 312 7.77 24.53 -11.68
CA GLY A 312 7.29 24.72 -10.31
C GLY A 312 6.77 23.41 -9.70
N LEU A 313 5.48 23.15 -9.86
CA LEU A 313 4.78 22.02 -9.21
C LEU A 313 5.47 20.66 -9.37
N ASN A 314 6.09 20.41 -10.51
CA ASN A 314 6.71 19.13 -10.87
C ASN A 314 8.22 19.29 -11.17
N ALA A 315 8.87 20.29 -10.57
CA ALA A 315 10.30 20.54 -10.77
C ALA A 315 11.21 19.42 -10.20
N ASP A 316 10.68 18.67 -9.25
CA ASP A 316 11.36 17.52 -8.61
C ASP A 316 11.26 16.22 -9.42
N LEU A 317 10.49 16.18 -10.52
CA LEU A 317 10.22 14.97 -11.27
C LEU A 317 11.13 14.83 -12.50
N GLY A 318 11.73 13.63 -12.66
CA GLY A 318 12.48 13.22 -13.85
C GLY A 318 11.58 12.88 -15.05
N PHE A 319 12.16 12.14 -16.03
CA PHE A 319 11.49 11.74 -17.27
C PHE A 319 11.30 10.23 -17.41
N ASP A 320 11.65 9.45 -16.37
CA ASP A 320 11.38 8.02 -16.33
C ASP A 320 9.87 7.71 -16.23
N ALA A 321 9.50 6.44 -16.35
CA ALA A 321 8.10 6.02 -16.37
C ALA A 321 7.36 6.38 -15.07
N ALA A 322 8.01 6.22 -13.91
CA ALA A 322 7.43 6.51 -12.61
C ALA A 322 7.20 8.01 -12.42
N ALA A 323 8.20 8.84 -12.77
CA ALA A 323 8.09 10.29 -12.72
C ALA A 323 7.03 10.83 -13.69
N ARG A 324 6.87 10.21 -14.87
CA ARG A 324 5.79 10.55 -15.81
C ARG A 324 4.42 10.24 -15.25
N SER A 325 4.23 9.09 -14.62
CA SER A 325 2.96 8.71 -13.97
C SER A 325 2.64 9.65 -12.80
N GLU A 326 3.61 10.00 -11.96
CA GLU A 326 3.43 10.94 -10.86
C GLU A 326 3.13 12.36 -11.37
N ASN A 327 3.77 12.79 -12.47
CA ASN A 327 3.45 14.05 -13.13
C ASN A 327 1.96 14.11 -13.57
N VAL A 328 1.46 13.05 -14.22
CA VAL A 328 0.05 12.97 -14.64
C VAL A 328 -0.87 12.95 -13.41
N ARG A 329 -0.52 12.24 -12.34
CA ARG A 329 -1.28 12.21 -11.10
C ARG A 329 -1.42 13.59 -10.48
N ARG A 330 -0.30 14.32 -10.29
CA ARG A 330 -0.33 15.67 -9.69
C ARG A 330 -1.15 16.64 -10.53
N VAL A 331 -0.98 16.62 -11.85
CA VAL A 331 -1.74 17.50 -12.75
C VAL A 331 -3.22 17.16 -12.75
N GLY A 332 -3.59 15.87 -12.64
CA GLY A 332 -4.97 15.44 -12.50
C GLY A 332 -5.65 16.03 -11.26
N GLU A 333 -4.98 15.98 -10.09
CA GLU A 333 -5.49 16.58 -8.85
C GLU A 333 -5.67 18.10 -8.96
N VAL A 334 -4.68 18.80 -9.53
CA VAL A 334 -4.79 20.26 -9.74
C VAL A 334 -5.92 20.60 -10.71
N ALA A 335 -6.06 19.84 -11.80
CA ALA A 335 -7.14 20.03 -12.76
C ALA A 335 -8.53 19.84 -12.10
N LYS A 336 -8.66 18.83 -11.22
CA LYS A 336 -9.87 18.61 -10.42
C LYS A 336 -10.19 19.82 -9.54
N LEU A 337 -9.21 20.31 -8.74
CA LEU A 337 -9.41 21.45 -7.85
C LEU A 337 -9.85 22.71 -8.62
N MET A 338 -9.26 22.95 -9.79
CA MET A 338 -9.63 24.06 -10.65
C MET A 338 -11.01 23.90 -11.29
N ALA A 339 -11.37 22.69 -11.69
CA ALA A 339 -12.73 22.37 -12.16
C ALA A 339 -13.76 22.55 -11.03
N ASP A 340 -13.44 22.16 -9.79
CA ASP A 340 -14.28 22.38 -8.62
C ASP A 340 -14.41 23.88 -8.27
N ALA A 341 -13.40 24.70 -8.64
CA ALA A 341 -13.50 26.18 -8.60
C ALA A 341 -14.39 26.76 -9.70
N GLY A 342 -14.98 25.93 -10.56
CA GLY A 342 -15.89 26.35 -11.64
C GLY A 342 -15.20 26.76 -12.94
N LEU A 343 -13.92 26.40 -13.15
CA LEU A 343 -13.18 26.74 -14.36
C LEU A 343 -13.31 25.65 -15.44
N ILE A 344 -13.12 26.05 -16.70
CA ILE A 344 -12.80 25.15 -17.79
C ILE A 344 -11.29 24.99 -17.82
N VAL A 345 -10.81 23.80 -17.53
CA VAL A 345 -9.37 23.50 -17.42
C VAL A 345 -8.89 22.85 -18.71
N ILE A 346 -7.84 23.37 -19.30
CA ILE A 346 -7.22 22.81 -20.50
C ILE A 346 -5.87 22.26 -20.08
N VAL A 347 -5.66 20.97 -20.21
CA VAL A 347 -4.42 20.29 -19.87
C VAL A 347 -3.68 19.90 -21.14
N ALA A 348 -2.42 20.29 -21.29
CA ALA A 348 -1.56 19.92 -22.41
C ALA A 348 -0.35 19.12 -21.89
N LEU A 349 -0.42 17.79 -21.94
CA LEU A 349 0.60 16.88 -21.43
C LEU A 349 0.93 15.75 -22.39
N VAL A 350 2.20 15.32 -22.38
CA VAL A 350 2.56 13.98 -22.84
C VAL A 350 2.18 12.99 -21.74
N SER A 351 1.03 12.35 -21.86
CA SER A 351 0.51 11.34 -20.92
C SER A 351 0.45 9.99 -21.61
N PRO A 352 1.59 9.26 -21.72
CA PRO A 352 1.71 8.10 -22.61
C PRO A 352 0.88 6.91 -22.11
N PHE A 353 0.71 6.76 -20.80
CA PHE A 353 0.07 5.58 -20.23
C PHE A 353 -1.45 5.78 -20.11
N ARG A 354 -2.22 4.86 -20.72
CA ARG A 354 -3.68 4.88 -20.66
C ARG A 354 -4.21 4.79 -19.21
N ALA A 355 -3.57 3.99 -18.39
CA ALA A 355 -3.94 3.82 -16.97
C ALA A 355 -3.92 5.15 -16.21
N ASP A 356 -2.91 6.00 -16.44
CA ASP A 356 -2.77 7.30 -15.78
C ASP A 356 -3.86 8.28 -16.24
N ARG A 357 -4.18 8.29 -17.53
CA ARG A 357 -5.27 9.12 -18.08
C ARG A 357 -6.63 8.67 -17.56
N THR A 358 -6.87 7.36 -17.48
CA THR A 358 -8.09 6.79 -16.88
C THR A 358 -8.21 7.19 -15.41
N ARG A 359 -7.10 7.17 -14.65
CA ARG A 359 -7.07 7.64 -13.25
C ARG A 359 -7.41 9.12 -13.16
N ALA A 360 -6.81 9.97 -14.00
CA ALA A 360 -7.14 11.39 -14.03
C ALA A 360 -8.63 11.64 -14.36
N ALA A 361 -9.19 10.89 -15.31
CA ALA A 361 -10.60 10.97 -15.64
C ALA A 361 -11.52 10.56 -14.50
N SER A 362 -11.14 9.55 -13.69
CA SER A 362 -11.94 9.06 -12.57
C SER A 362 -12.03 10.05 -11.40
N LEU A 363 -11.19 11.09 -11.36
CA LEU A 363 -11.26 12.15 -10.35
C LEU A 363 -12.46 13.09 -10.55
N LEU A 364 -13.09 13.05 -11.71
CA LEU A 364 -14.18 13.94 -12.10
C LEU A 364 -15.48 13.16 -12.34
N PRO A 365 -16.65 13.77 -12.09
CA PRO A 365 -17.93 13.17 -12.43
C PRO A 365 -18.04 12.88 -13.94
N ASN A 366 -18.82 11.86 -14.30
CA ASN A 366 -19.05 11.49 -15.68
C ASN A 366 -19.47 12.69 -16.55
N GLY A 367 -18.85 12.83 -17.71
CA GLY A 367 -19.10 13.92 -18.67
C GLY A 367 -18.33 15.21 -18.40
N ARG A 368 -17.51 15.28 -17.32
CA ARG A 368 -16.68 16.46 -17.04
C ARG A 368 -15.20 16.30 -17.41
N PHE A 369 -14.83 15.19 -18.02
CA PHE A 369 -13.48 14.95 -18.55
C PHE A 369 -13.57 14.61 -20.02
N LEU A 370 -12.90 15.41 -20.87
CA LEU A 370 -12.82 15.21 -22.30
C LEU A 370 -11.37 14.93 -22.69
N GLU A 371 -11.06 13.67 -23.02
CA GLU A 371 -9.75 13.29 -23.55
C GLU A 371 -9.71 13.57 -25.06
N VAL A 372 -8.69 14.31 -25.52
CA VAL A 372 -8.46 14.65 -26.91
C VAL A 372 -7.05 14.19 -27.31
N PHE A 373 -6.96 13.25 -28.21
CA PHE A 373 -5.71 12.79 -28.77
C PHE A 373 -5.31 13.67 -29.96
N ILE A 374 -4.12 14.27 -29.91
CA ILE A 374 -3.57 15.04 -31.01
C ILE A 374 -2.75 14.10 -31.88
N ASP A 375 -3.41 13.63 -32.96
CA ASP A 375 -2.87 12.65 -33.88
C ASP A 375 -2.02 13.33 -34.97
N THR A 376 -0.80 13.73 -34.60
CA THR A 376 0.17 14.26 -35.56
C THR A 376 1.15 13.14 -35.92
N PRO A 377 1.38 12.90 -37.23
CA PRO A 377 2.34 11.89 -37.68
C PRO A 377 3.73 12.05 -37.02
N ALA A 378 4.34 10.93 -36.64
CA ALA A 378 5.60 10.94 -35.94
C ALA A 378 6.73 11.67 -36.66
N ASP A 379 6.76 11.58 -38.00
CA ASP A 379 7.76 12.27 -38.84
C ASP A 379 7.60 13.79 -38.78
N VAL A 380 6.37 14.28 -38.72
CA VAL A 380 6.07 15.70 -38.57
C VAL A 380 6.46 16.17 -37.15
N CYS A 381 6.23 15.31 -36.16
CA CYS A 381 6.67 15.61 -34.76
C CYS A 381 8.18 15.72 -34.69
N ARG A 382 8.94 14.79 -35.30
CA ARG A 382 10.41 14.83 -35.36
C ARG A 382 10.95 16.08 -36.06
N GLN A 383 10.33 16.50 -37.17
CA GLN A 383 10.72 17.74 -37.89
C GLN A 383 10.49 18.99 -37.04
N ARG A 384 9.50 18.97 -36.13
CA ARG A 384 9.15 20.09 -35.25
C ARG A 384 9.86 20.06 -33.91
N ASP A 385 10.60 19.00 -33.63
CA ASP A 385 11.24 18.81 -32.36
C ASP A 385 12.49 19.67 -32.20
N VAL A 386 12.30 20.86 -31.63
CA VAL A 386 13.39 21.82 -31.31
C VAL A 386 14.15 21.39 -30.06
N LYS A 387 13.59 20.46 -29.26
CA LYS A 387 14.14 20.08 -27.94
C LYS A 387 14.94 18.77 -27.98
N GLY A 388 14.86 17.98 -29.05
CA GLY A 388 15.56 16.70 -29.19
C GLY A 388 15.04 15.61 -28.24
N LEU A 389 13.73 15.56 -27.97
CA LEU A 389 13.07 14.64 -27.03
C LEU A 389 12.73 13.29 -27.67
#